data_4e6920d9ec4772e5f7ba3279ec0656a1
#
_entry.id   4e6920d9ec4772e5f7ba3279ec0656a1
#
_cell.length_a   1.000
_cell.length_b   1.000
_cell.length_c   1.000
_cell.angle_alpha   90.00
_cell.angle_beta   90.00
_cell.angle_gamma   90.00
#
_symmetry.space_group_name_H-M   'P 1'
#
loop_
_entity.id
_entity.type
_entity.pdbx_description
1 polymer ?
#
loop_
_entity_poly.entity_id
_entity_poly.type
_entity_poly.pdbx_seq_one_letter_code
_entity_poly.pdbx_strand_id
1 'polypeptide(L)'
;MEASWPGLTDQLRPHLKDLRGGAPEVMKAFSAIAQAVLAPKALDTKTKEVVALGISVAIRCDDCIAFHVKAALDQGATRDEVLETLGTAIYLGAGPSVMYASHALAAWTQFEAAKSGQVF
;
A
#
# COMPACT_ATOMS: atom_id res chain seq x y z
N MET A 1 -7.16 20.82 -3.89
CA MET A 1 -5.74 20.42 -3.75
C MET A 1 -5.68 18.93 -3.45
N GLU A 2 -4.85 18.23 -4.17
CA GLU A 2 -4.70 16.79 -4.00
C GLU A 2 -3.93 16.47 -2.72
N ALA A 3 -4.36 15.45 -1.98
CA ALA A 3 -3.66 15.00 -0.78
C ALA A 3 -2.29 14.42 -1.17
N SER A 4 -1.29 14.63 -0.31
CA SER A 4 0.03 14.02 -0.48
C SER A 4 0.03 12.61 0.11
N TRP A 5 0.16 11.60 -0.74
CA TRP A 5 0.25 10.21 -0.31
C TRP A 5 1.57 9.89 0.41
N PRO A 6 2.74 10.38 -0.08
CA PRO A 6 3.96 10.28 0.73
C PRO A 6 3.85 10.99 2.08
N GLY A 7 3.18 12.15 2.12
CA GLY A 7 2.93 12.86 3.37
C GLY A 7 2.06 12.06 4.34
N LEU A 8 1.09 11.30 3.83
CA LEU A 8 0.23 10.46 4.67
C LEU A 8 1.06 9.39 5.40
N THR A 9 1.95 8.69 4.70
CA THR A 9 2.81 7.70 5.35
C THR A 9 3.74 8.36 6.37
N ASP A 10 4.29 9.51 6.07
CA ASP A 10 5.16 10.23 6.99
C ASP A 10 4.42 10.69 8.25
N GLN A 11 3.18 11.15 8.11
CA GLN A 11 2.35 11.57 9.24
C GLN A 11 1.98 10.39 10.16
N LEU A 12 1.81 9.20 9.60
CA LEU A 12 1.41 8.02 10.37
C LEU A 12 2.57 7.41 11.16
N ARG A 13 3.81 7.54 10.68
CA ARG A 13 4.98 6.89 11.30
C ARG A 13 5.13 7.18 12.80
N PRO A 14 5.04 8.44 13.27
CA PRO A 14 5.13 8.69 14.72
C PRO A 14 4.02 8.02 15.51
N HIS A 15 2.81 8.00 14.97
CA HIS A 15 1.66 7.38 15.64
C HIS A 15 1.80 5.85 15.68
N LEU A 16 2.34 5.24 14.62
CA LEU A 16 2.63 3.82 14.61
C LEU A 16 3.73 3.48 15.61
N LYS A 17 4.72 4.35 15.77
CA LYS A 17 5.75 4.19 16.79
C LYS A 17 5.15 4.24 18.20
N ASP A 18 4.25 5.19 18.46
CA ASP A 18 3.55 5.29 19.73
C ASP A 18 2.73 4.01 20.01
N LEU A 19 2.05 3.51 18.99
CA LEU A 19 1.27 2.28 19.12
C LEU A 19 2.15 1.08 19.46
N ARG A 20 3.33 0.97 18.81
CA ARG A 20 4.29 -0.09 19.11
C ARG A 20 4.79 0.00 20.55
N GLY A 21 4.96 1.20 21.08
CA GLY A 21 5.36 1.42 22.47
C GLY A 21 4.26 1.12 23.47
N GLY A 22 3.00 1.42 23.10
CA GLY A 22 1.85 1.23 23.98
C GLY A 22 1.25 -0.18 23.95
N ALA A 23 1.40 -0.91 22.84
CA ALA A 23 0.89 -2.27 22.69
C ALA A 23 1.98 -3.18 22.09
N PRO A 24 3.11 -3.36 22.80
CA PRO A 24 4.29 -3.99 22.21
C PRO A 24 4.08 -5.46 21.83
N GLU A 25 3.34 -6.21 22.63
CA GLU A 25 3.14 -7.63 22.36
C GLU A 25 2.27 -7.84 21.12
N VAL A 26 1.19 -7.06 20.98
CA VAL A 26 0.30 -7.13 19.83
C VAL A 26 1.04 -6.71 18.58
N MET A 27 1.77 -5.61 18.64
CA MET A 27 2.50 -5.10 17.47
C MET A 27 3.66 -5.99 17.06
N LYS A 28 4.33 -6.62 18.02
CA LYS A 28 5.35 -7.61 17.74
C LYS A 28 4.76 -8.83 17.02
N ALA A 29 3.62 -9.32 17.48
CA ALA A 29 2.94 -10.44 16.84
C ALA A 29 2.49 -10.08 15.43
N PHE A 30 1.94 -8.89 15.23
CA PHE A 30 1.53 -8.41 13.91
C PHE A 30 2.74 -8.30 12.97
N SER A 31 3.86 -7.76 13.45
CA SER A 31 5.09 -7.67 12.65
C SER A 31 5.60 -9.05 12.24
N ALA A 32 5.48 -10.05 13.11
CA ALA A 32 5.85 -11.43 12.79
C ALA A 32 4.94 -12.00 11.70
N ILE A 33 3.64 -11.68 11.72
CA ILE A 33 2.71 -12.06 10.64
C ILE A 33 3.17 -11.44 9.32
N ALA A 34 3.45 -10.15 9.32
CA ALA A 34 3.89 -9.45 8.11
C ALA A 34 5.16 -10.06 7.53
N GLN A 35 6.15 -10.34 8.38
CA GLN A 35 7.41 -10.97 7.94
C GLN A 35 7.17 -12.34 7.34
N ALA A 36 6.34 -13.16 7.97
CA ALA A 36 6.02 -14.51 7.48
C ALA A 36 5.28 -14.47 6.14
N VAL A 37 4.31 -13.55 6.01
CA VAL A 37 3.50 -13.41 4.81
C VAL A 37 4.32 -12.88 3.64
N LEU A 38 5.17 -11.88 3.86
CA LEU A 38 5.88 -11.19 2.78
C LEU A 38 7.15 -11.92 2.34
N ALA A 39 7.61 -12.92 3.07
CA ALA A 39 8.76 -13.72 2.67
C ALA A 39 8.50 -14.41 1.33
N PRO A 40 9.45 -14.36 0.39
CA PRO A 40 9.26 -14.98 -0.93
C PRO A 40 9.19 -16.50 -0.81
N LYS A 41 8.15 -17.09 -1.42
CA LYS A 41 7.93 -18.53 -1.50
C LYS A 41 7.40 -18.86 -2.89
N ALA A 42 6.24 -19.50 -3.00
CA ALA A 42 5.59 -19.73 -4.30
C ALA A 42 5.30 -18.41 -5.02
N LEU A 43 4.96 -17.37 -4.26
CA LEU A 43 4.82 -16.01 -4.78
C LEU A 43 6.00 -15.17 -4.27
N ASP A 44 6.55 -14.33 -5.13
CA ASP A 44 7.59 -13.40 -4.70
C ASP A 44 7.00 -12.23 -3.90
N THR A 45 7.85 -11.45 -3.26
CA THR A 45 7.42 -10.34 -2.42
C THR A 45 6.69 -9.28 -3.25
N LYS A 46 7.14 -9.00 -4.47
CA LYS A 46 6.47 -8.05 -5.36
C LYS A 46 5.01 -8.47 -5.60
N THR A 47 4.78 -9.72 -5.95
CA THR A 47 3.44 -10.26 -6.17
C THR A 47 2.59 -10.13 -4.92
N LYS A 48 3.17 -10.44 -3.75
CA LYS A 48 2.44 -10.33 -2.48
C LYS A 48 2.07 -8.89 -2.16
N GLU A 49 2.93 -7.92 -2.45
CA GLU A 49 2.62 -6.50 -2.25
C GLU A 49 1.53 -6.02 -3.21
N VAL A 50 1.52 -6.49 -4.44
CA VAL A 50 0.46 -6.17 -5.40
C VAL A 50 -0.88 -6.76 -4.96
N VAL A 51 -0.86 -8.01 -4.47
CA VAL A 51 -2.06 -8.64 -3.87
C VAL A 51 -2.56 -7.81 -2.69
N ALA A 52 -1.64 -7.40 -1.80
CA ALA A 52 -1.99 -6.57 -0.64
C ALA A 52 -2.60 -5.24 -1.06
N LEU A 53 -2.10 -4.63 -2.14
CA LEU A 53 -2.68 -3.40 -2.68
C LEU A 53 -4.10 -3.63 -3.16
N GLY A 54 -4.36 -4.70 -3.90
CA GLY A 54 -5.71 -5.03 -4.36
C GLY A 54 -6.68 -5.22 -3.20
N ILE A 55 -6.25 -5.92 -2.15
CA ILE A 55 -7.04 -6.10 -0.93
C ILE A 55 -7.27 -4.76 -0.24
N SER A 56 -6.24 -3.90 -0.16
CA SER A 56 -6.35 -2.57 0.46
C SER A 56 -7.44 -1.72 -0.20
N VAL A 57 -7.55 -1.79 -1.53
CA VAL A 57 -8.60 -1.14 -2.29
C VAL A 57 -9.98 -1.73 -1.93
N ALA A 58 -10.07 -3.05 -1.90
CA ALA A 58 -11.33 -3.75 -1.65
C ALA A 58 -11.86 -3.49 -0.23
N ILE A 59 -10.97 -3.39 0.77
CA ILE A 59 -11.36 -3.10 2.16
C ILE A 59 -11.43 -1.60 2.46
N ARG A 60 -11.16 -0.74 1.47
CA ARG A 60 -11.29 0.72 1.58
C ARG A 60 -10.39 1.33 2.65
N CYS A 61 -9.11 0.96 2.63
CA CYS A 61 -8.13 1.42 3.60
C CYS A 61 -7.10 2.31 2.91
N ASP A 62 -7.27 3.64 2.97
CA ASP A 62 -6.34 4.59 2.35
C ASP A 62 -4.93 4.46 2.92
N ASP A 63 -4.80 4.30 4.23
CA ASP A 63 -3.49 4.13 4.86
C ASP A 63 -2.79 2.87 4.33
N CYS A 64 -3.53 1.77 4.18
CA CYS A 64 -3.02 0.54 3.60
C CYS A 64 -2.62 0.74 2.14
N ILE A 65 -3.44 1.45 1.37
CA ILE A 65 -3.14 1.80 -0.02
C ILE A 65 -1.80 2.53 -0.10
N ALA A 66 -1.61 3.55 0.74
CA ALA A 66 -0.38 4.35 0.72
C ALA A 66 0.86 3.47 0.98
N PHE A 67 0.83 2.66 2.02
CA PHE A 67 1.97 1.81 2.36
C PHE A 67 2.23 0.71 1.33
N HIS A 68 1.19 0.08 0.80
CA HIS A 68 1.37 -1.02 -0.17
C HIS A 68 1.67 -0.54 -1.58
N VAL A 69 1.20 0.65 -1.99
CA VAL A 69 1.66 1.27 -3.23
C VAL A 69 3.16 1.53 -3.16
N LYS A 70 3.62 2.13 -2.06
CA LYS A 70 5.05 2.38 -1.88
C LYS A 70 5.86 1.08 -1.89
N ALA A 71 5.40 0.09 -1.15
CA ALA A 71 6.08 -1.21 -1.07
C ALA A 71 6.13 -1.91 -2.43
N ALA A 72 5.02 -1.90 -3.18
CA ALA A 72 4.96 -2.49 -4.52
C ALA A 72 5.95 -1.80 -5.46
N LEU A 73 5.98 -0.46 -5.43
CA LEU A 73 6.92 0.33 -6.23
C LEU A 73 8.37 -0.02 -5.87
N ASP A 74 8.68 -0.10 -4.57
CA ASP A 74 10.03 -0.42 -4.09
C ASP A 74 10.44 -1.85 -4.49
N GLN A 75 9.49 -2.76 -4.63
CA GLN A 75 9.73 -4.13 -5.09
C GLN A 75 9.79 -4.26 -6.62
N GLY A 76 9.67 -3.16 -7.35
CA GLY A 76 9.82 -3.16 -8.79
C GLY A 76 8.52 -3.40 -9.57
N ALA A 77 7.36 -3.25 -8.95
CA ALA A 77 6.10 -3.33 -9.67
C ALA A 77 6.02 -2.23 -10.72
N THR A 78 5.39 -2.54 -11.85
CA THR A 78 5.16 -1.59 -12.92
C THR A 78 3.77 -0.98 -12.79
N ARG A 79 3.58 0.18 -13.46
CA ARG A 79 2.28 0.82 -13.52
C ARG A 79 1.21 -0.11 -14.09
N ASP A 80 1.57 -0.88 -15.13
CA ASP A 80 0.63 -1.81 -15.76
C ASP A 80 0.23 -2.94 -14.81
N GLU A 81 1.17 -3.47 -14.04
CA GLU A 81 0.87 -4.48 -13.02
C GLU A 81 -0.11 -3.93 -11.98
N VAL A 82 0.09 -2.69 -11.55
CA VAL A 82 -0.81 -2.02 -10.61
C VAL A 82 -2.19 -1.84 -11.24
N LEU A 83 -2.28 -1.35 -12.47
CA LEU A 83 -3.56 -1.15 -13.16
C LEU A 83 -4.35 -2.46 -13.29
N GLU A 84 -3.71 -3.57 -13.62
CA GLU A 84 -4.38 -4.86 -13.70
C GLU A 84 -4.87 -5.33 -12.33
N THR A 85 -4.09 -5.07 -11.29
CA THR A 85 -4.50 -5.37 -9.90
C THR A 85 -5.73 -4.55 -9.51
N LEU A 86 -5.76 -3.26 -9.85
CA LEU A 86 -6.90 -2.40 -9.59
C LEU A 86 -8.13 -2.89 -10.33
N GLY A 87 -7.97 -3.37 -11.57
CA GLY A 87 -9.05 -3.98 -12.33
C GLY A 87 -9.67 -5.19 -11.61
N THR A 88 -8.84 -6.03 -11.02
CA THR A 88 -9.32 -7.19 -10.25
C THR A 88 -10.10 -6.74 -9.02
N ALA A 89 -9.62 -5.72 -8.31
CA ALA A 89 -10.33 -5.17 -7.15
C ALA A 89 -11.69 -4.59 -7.55
N ILE A 90 -11.76 -3.88 -8.69
CA ILE A 90 -12.99 -3.31 -9.22
C ILE A 90 -13.99 -4.42 -9.59
N TYR A 91 -13.51 -5.50 -10.20
CA TYR A 91 -14.35 -6.64 -10.56
C TYR A 91 -15.14 -7.17 -9.34
N LEU A 92 -14.49 -7.23 -8.19
CA LEU A 92 -15.12 -7.78 -6.98
C LEU A 92 -15.83 -6.74 -6.12
N GLY A 93 -15.39 -5.49 -6.13
CA GLY A 93 -15.89 -4.43 -5.25
C GLY A 93 -16.77 -3.38 -5.92
N ALA A 94 -16.91 -3.41 -7.24
CA ALA A 94 -17.75 -2.50 -8.03
C ALA A 94 -17.45 -1.01 -7.76
N GLY A 95 -18.49 -0.17 -7.66
CA GLY A 95 -18.37 1.28 -7.55
C GLY A 95 -17.43 1.80 -6.47
N PRO A 96 -17.53 1.35 -5.22
CA PRO A 96 -16.60 1.78 -4.18
C PRO A 96 -15.15 1.46 -4.52
N SER A 97 -14.87 0.30 -5.14
CA SER A 97 -13.52 -0.05 -5.55
C SER A 97 -13.00 0.81 -6.69
N VAL A 98 -13.88 1.31 -7.57
CA VAL A 98 -13.48 2.31 -8.59
C VAL A 98 -12.93 3.56 -7.92
N MET A 99 -13.63 4.05 -6.89
CA MET A 99 -13.20 5.25 -6.15
C MET A 99 -11.86 5.02 -5.46
N TYR A 100 -11.72 3.91 -4.74
CA TYR A 100 -10.47 3.60 -4.03
C TYR A 100 -9.34 3.20 -4.99
N ALA A 101 -9.64 2.62 -6.15
CA ALA A 101 -8.64 2.39 -7.19
C ALA A 101 -8.07 3.71 -7.71
N SER A 102 -8.90 4.77 -7.82
CA SER A 102 -8.41 6.10 -8.19
C SER A 102 -7.45 6.66 -7.13
N HIS A 103 -7.71 6.40 -5.84
CA HIS A 103 -6.78 6.75 -4.76
C HIS A 103 -5.44 6.04 -4.94
N ALA A 104 -5.48 4.75 -5.23
CA ALA A 104 -4.26 3.95 -5.43
C ALA A 104 -3.45 4.47 -6.62
N LEU A 105 -4.11 4.87 -7.69
CA LEU A 105 -3.42 5.40 -8.86
C LEU A 105 -2.80 6.78 -8.58
N ALA A 106 -3.50 7.62 -7.82
CA ALA A 106 -2.94 8.90 -7.36
C ALA A 106 -1.71 8.67 -6.49
N ALA A 107 -1.79 7.71 -5.55
CA ALA A 107 -0.67 7.35 -4.70
C ALA A 107 0.53 6.86 -5.53
N TRP A 108 0.27 5.98 -6.49
CA TRP A 108 1.32 5.48 -7.38
C TRP A 108 2.05 6.62 -8.09
N THR A 109 1.30 7.54 -8.68
CA THR A 109 1.87 8.70 -9.40
C THR A 109 2.76 9.53 -8.48
N GLN A 110 2.31 9.79 -7.26
CA GLN A 110 3.05 10.61 -6.30
C GLN A 110 4.29 9.89 -5.77
N PHE A 111 4.19 8.62 -5.42
CA PHE A 111 5.36 7.85 -4.95
C PHE A 111 6.37 7.64 -6.06
N GLU A 112 5.94 7.42 -7.29
CA GLU A 112 6.85 7.31 -8.44
C GLU A 112 7.60 8.61 -8.65
N ALA A 113 6.92 9.74 -8.60
CA ALA A 113 7.54 11.05 -8.73
C ALA A 113 8.50 11.35 -7.58
N ALA A 114 8.13 11.00 -6.33
CA ALA A 114 8.99 11.17 -5.16
C ALA A 114 10.26 10.34 -5.29
N LYS A 115 10.16 9.11 -5.81
CA LYS A 115 11.31 8.24 -6.05
C LYS A 115 12.26 8.82 -7.10
N SER A 116 11.72 9.61 -8.05
CA SER A 116 12.51 10.32 -9.06
C SER A 116 13.09 11.64 -8.57
N GLY A 117 12.87 12.00 -7.28
CA GLY A 117 13.39 13.22 -6.69
C GLY A 117 12.48 14.43 -6.83
N GLN A 118 11.26 14.28 -7.32
CA GLN A 118 10.29 15.39 -7.39
C GLN A 118 9.69 15.65 -6.01
N VAL A 119 9.31 16.93 -5.77
CA VAL A 119 8.77 17.37 -4.49
C VAL A 119 7.28 17.61 -4.61
N PHE A 120 6.55 17.25 -3.58
CA PHE A 120 5.12 17.51 -3.45
C PHE A 120 4.83 18.48 -2.34
#